data_c0ee28baac2717391efca8f400aea324
#
_entry.id   c0ee28baac2717391efca8f400aea324
#
_cell.length_a   1.000
_cell.length_b   1.000
_cell.length_c   1.000
_cell.angle_alpha   90.00
_cell.angle_beta   90.00
_cell.angle_gamma   90.00
#
_symmetry.space_group_name_H-M   'P 1'
#
loop_
_entity.id
_entity.type
_entity.pdbx_description
1 polymer ?
#
loop_
_entity_poly.entity_id
_entity_poly.type
_entity_poly.pdbx_seq_one_letter_code
_entity_poly.pdbx_strand_id
1 'polypeptide(L)'
;DEEKLHKGILADYGGHYGETRRLIKSHLANYFAGAVLLPYREFYEAVTKTRYDVEVLARRFETSYETVAHRMCNLAAPNLRGLPMHFIRVDLAGNISKRYSGDGIRFSHYDGSCPKLAVHLAFLTPNVITKQYSAFPDGETYFCFAKVVSEPDSGSLVKGTVHSIGLGTHADAAKHLVYADDLPFADPQRMAVPVGTTCRFCERTNCNMRSAPSYKFAFRVDEYTRKDNFFSPHLEGDLDADIWCEIGRHLET
;
A
#
# COMPACT_ATOMS: atom_id res chain seq x y z
N ASP A 1 -19.04 -29.75 -4.16
CA ASP A 1 -18.10 -30.70 -4.77
C ASP A 1 -16.74 -29.98 -4.97
N GLU A 2 -15.95 -29.97 -3.90
CA GLU A 2 -14.66 -29.24 -3.79
C GLU A 2 -13.69 -29.62 -4.91
N GLU A 3 -13.69 -30.88 -5.31
CA GLU A 3 -12.82 -31.39 -6.35
C GLU A 3 -13.18 -30.86 -7.76
N LYS A 4 -14.46 -30.64 -8.02
CA LYS A 4 -14.95 -30.03 -9.27
C LYS A 4 -14.59 -28.56 -9.38
N LEU A 5 -14.73 -27.80 -8.26
CA LEU A 5 -14.35 -26.39 -8.19
C LEU A 5 -12.83 -26.23 -8.39
N HIS A 6 -12.04 -27.05 -7.72
CA HIS A 6 -10.59 -27.07 -7.88
C HIS A 6 -10.15 -27.41 -9.29
N LYS A 7 -10.79 -28.40 -9.94
CA LYS A 7 -10.47 -28.78 -11.32
C LYS A 7 -10.79 -27.67 -12.32
N GLY A 8 -11.93 -26.98 -12.15
CA GLY A 8 -12.29 -25.83 -13.01
C GLY A 8 -11.29 -24.70 -12.92
N ILE A 9 -10.99 -24.23 -11.71
CA ILE A 9 -10.04 -23.13 -11.49
C ILE A 9 -8.62 -23.50 -11.96
N LEU A 10 -8.17 -24.73 -11.70
CA LEU A 10 -6.85 -25.19 -12.14
C LEU A 10 -6.72 -25.33 -13.66
N ALA A 11 -7.81 -25.65 -14.36
CA ALA A 11 -7.82 -25.70 -15.84
C ALA A 11 -7.62 -24.31 -16.44
N ASP A 12 -8.27 -23.29 -15.88
CA ASP A 12 -8.17 -21.89 -16.33
C ASP A 12 -6.78 -21.29 -16.14
N TYR A 13 -6.04 -21.73 -15.11
CA TYR A 13 -4.71 -21.21 -14.80
C TYR A 13 -3.55 -22.01 -15.39
N GLY A 14 -3.80 -23.04 -16.20
CA GLY A 14 -2.75 -23.83 -16.89
C GLY A 14 -1.72 -24.49 -15.95
N GLY A 15 -2.10 -24.68 -14.69
CA GLY A 15 -1.19 -25.07 -13.60
C GLY A 15 -0.73 -26.52 -13.67
N HIS A 16 0.37 -26.76 -14.37
CA HIS A 16 0.99 -28.07 -14.51
C HIS A 16 2.03 -28.40 -13.42
N TYR A 17 2.43 -27.42 -12.61
CA TYR A 17 3.48 -27.59 -11.62
C TYR A 17 2.92 -27.87 -10.23
N GLY A 18 3.43 -28.91 -9.56
CA GLY A 18 2.95 -29.38 -8.27
C GLY A 18 2.88 -28.29 -7.18
N GLU A 19 3.87 -27.40 -7.10
CA GLU A 19 3.90 -26.32 -6.12
C GLU A 19 2.88 -25.21 -6.42
N THR A 20 2.71 -24.82 -7.68
CA THR A 20 1.67 -23.86 -8.09
C THR A 20 0.27 -24.35 -7.70
N ARG A 21 0.01 -25.65 -7.92
CA ARG A 21 -1.26 -26.27 -7.53
C ARG A 21 -1.48 -26.22 -6.02
N ARG A 22 -0.44 -26.46 -5.21
CA ARG A 22 -0.51 -26.38 -3.75
C ARG A 22 -0.78 -24.97 -3.28
N LEU A 23 -0.12 -23.96 -3.86
CA LEU A 23 -0.35 -22.56 -3.58
C LEU A 23 -1.79 -22.15 -3.88
N ILE A 24 -2.32 -22.50 -5.05
CA ILE A 24 -3.72 -22.22 -5.43
C ILE A 24 -4.68 -22.85 -4.41
N LYS A 25 -4.47 -24.11 -4.04
CA LYS A 25 -5.31 -24.77 -3.03
C LYS A 25 -5.25 -24.05 -1.68
N SER A 26 -4.07 -23.65 -1.22
CA SER A 26 -3.91 -22.90 0.02
C SER A 26 -4.64 -21.55 -0.03
N HIS A 27 -4.53 -20.81 -1.15
CA HIS A 27 -5.26 -19.55 -1.31
C HIS A 27 -6.79 -19.74 -1.34
N LEU A 28 -7.28 -20.78 -2.01
CA LEU A 28 -8.71 -21.10 -2.04
C LEU A 28 -9.23 -21.52 -0.66
N ALA A 29 -8.46 -22.31 0.10
CA ALA A 29 -8.82 -22.68 1.45
C ALA A 29 -8.91 -21.46 2.38
N ASN A 30 -7.95 -20.54 2.29
CA ASN A 30 -7.98 -19.28 3.04
C ASN A 30 -9.18 -18.40 2.65
N TYR A 31 -9.47 -18.31 1.35
CA TYR A 31 -10.66 -17.58 0.88
C TYR A 31 -11.94 -18.20 1.40
N PHE A 32 -12.07 -19.53 1.35
CA PHE A 32 -13.21 -20.27 1.87
C PHE A 32 -13.39 -20.07 3.37
N ALA A 33 -12.32 -20.19 4.16
CA ALA A 33 -12.36 -19.93 5.58
C ALA A 33 -12.87 -18.52 5.90
N GLY A 34 -12.36 -17.50 5.19
CA GLY A 34 -12.84 -16.13 5.31
C GLY A 34 -14.32 -15.99 4.91
N ALA A 35 -14.77 -16.73 3.90
CA ALA A 35 -16.16 -16.68 3.46
C ALA A 35 -17.13 -17.35 4.46
N VAL A 36 -16.68 -18.36 5.19
CA VAL A 36 -17.44 -19.02 6.27
C VAL A 36 -17.55 -18.10 7.49
N LEU A 37 -16.44 -17.51 7.92
CA LEU A 37 -16.40 -16.59 9.07
C LEU A 37 -17.19 -15.30 8.80
N LEU A 38 -17.19 -14.83 7.56
CA LEU A 38 -17.81 -13.57 7.13
C LEU A 38 -18.74 -13.83 5.94
N PRO A 39 -19.97 -14.37 6.18
CA PRO A 39 -20.93 -14.68 5.12
C PRO A 39 -21.24 -13.43 4.30
N TYR A 40 -21.33 -13.58 2.98
CA TYR A 40 -21.28 -12.45 2.05
C TYR A 40 -22.33 -11.37 2.32
N ARG A 41 -23.60 -11.76 2.35
CA ARG A 41 -24.71 -10.81 2.50
C ARG A 41 -24.67 -10.10 3.85
N GLU A 42 -24.53 -10.86 4.93
CA GLU A 42 -24.49 -10.33 6.28
C GLU A 42 -23.30 -9.40 6.49
N PHE A 43 -22.14 -9.79 5.96
CA PHE A 43 -20.94 -8.98 6.03
C PHE A 43 -21.07 -7.70 5.18
N TYR A 44 -21.62 -7.78 3.96
CA TYR A 44 -21.86 -6.62 3.10
C TYR A 44 -22.78 -5.60 3.76
N GLU A 45 -23.90 -6.05 4.33
CA GLU A 45 -24.84 -5.18 5.05
C GLU A 45 -24.17 -4.51 6.28
N ALA A 46 -23.36 -5.27 7.01
CA ALA A 46 -22.62 -4.73 8.14
C ALA A 46 -21.58 -3.70 7.71
N VAL A 47 -20.80 -3.98 6.67
CA VAL A 47 -19.78 -3.07 6.11
C VAL A 47 -20.41 -1.76 5.66
N THR A 48 -21.53 -1.83 4.92
CA THR A 48 -22.23 -0.64 4.43
C THR A 48 -22.79 0.19 5.60
N LYS A 49 -23.40 -0.46 6.58
CA LYS A 49 -23.98 0.20 7.76
C LYS A 49 -22.92 0.87 8.63
N THR A 50 -21.75 0.25 8.80
CA THR A 50 -20.65 0.80 9.61
C THR A 50 -19.75 1.74 8.82
N ARG A 51 -20.06 1.98 7.54
CA ARG A 51 -19.23 2.79 6.64
C ARG A 51 -17.77 2.34 6.64
N TYR A 52 -17.59 1.00 6.51
CA TYR A 52 -16.27 0.35 6.42
C TYR A 52 -15.39 0.47 7.68
N ASP A 53 -15.99 0.57 8.87
CA ASP A 53 -15.24 0.55 10.13
C ASP A 53 -14.71 -0.86 10.42
N VAL A 54 -13.42 -1.06 10.15
CA VAL A 54 -12.76 -2.38 10.30
C VAL A 54 -12.75 -2.85 11.76
N GLU A 55 -12.58 -1.92 12.71
CA GLU A 55 -12.50 -2.28 14.14
C GLU A 55 -13.86 -2.69 14.69
N VAL A 56 -14.93 -1.99 14.31
CA VAL A 56 -16.30 -2.36 14.67
C VAL A 56 -16.67 -3.71 14.06
N LEU A 57 -16.31 -3.94 12.80
CA LEU A 57 -16.55 -5.19 12.11
C LEU A 57 -15.77 -6.36 12.72
N ALA A 58 -14.49 -6.15 13.06
CA ALA A 58 -13.66 -7.17 13.69
C ALA A 58 -14.25 -7.64 15.03
N ARG A 59 -14.73 -6.69 15.87
CA ARG A 59 -15.43 -7.01 17.12
C ARG A 59 -16.77 -7.71 16.87
N ARG A 60 -17.56 -7.24 15.90
CA ARG A 60 -18.89 -7.82 15.62
C ARG A 60 -18.82 -9.26 15.16
N PHE A 61 -17.84 -9.59 14.32
CA PHE A 61 -17.66 -10.94 13.76
C PHE A 61 -16.63 -11.77 14.51
N GLU A 62 -16.13 -11.29 15.66
CA GLU A 62 -15.16 -11.98 16.52
C GLU A 62 -13.94 -12.50 15.74
N THR A 63 -13.42 -11.67 14.82
CA THR A 63 -12.31 -12.04 13.95
C THR A 63 -11.22 -10.96 13.92
N SER A 64 -10.09 -11.28 13.29
CA SER A 64 -8.95 -10.36 13.24
C SER A 64 -9.22 -9.14 12.32
N TYR A 65 -8.56 -8.02 12.63
CA TYR A 65 -8.51 -6.84 11.76
C TYR A 65 -8.11 -7.20 10.33
N GLU A 66 -7.08 -8.04 10.17
CA GLU A 66 -6.61 -8.49 8.86
C GLU A 66 -7.66 -9.28 8.09
N THR A 67 -8.39 -10.20 8.76
CA THR A 67 -9.44 -11.00 8.12
C THR A 67 -10.56 -10.14 7.59
N VAL A 68 -11.02 -9.15 8.37
CA VAL A 68 -12.03 -8.18 7.94
C VAL A 68 -11.52 -7.35 6.77
N ALA A 69 -10.31 -6.80 6.86
CA ALA A 69 -9.69 -5.99 5.82
C ALA A 69 -9.60 -6.76 4.49
N HIS A 70 -9.16 -8.00 4.52
CA HIS A 70 -9.16 -8.89 3.37
C HIS A 70 -10.54 -9.12 2.78
N ARG A 71 -11.53 -9.39 3.64
CA ARG A 71 -12.90 -9.66 3.18
C ARG A 71 -13.54 -8.44 2.54
N MET A 72 -13.28 -7.24 3.07
CA MET A 72 -13.76 -5.99 2.49
C MET A 72 -13.29 -5.79 1.04
N CYS A 73 -12.04 -6.11 0.75
CA CYS A 73 -11.48 -6.03 -0.60
C CYS A 73 -12.10 -7.05 -1.58
N ASN A 74 -12.75 -8.10 -1.07
CA ASN A 74 -13.35 -9.18 -1.86
C ASN A 74 -14.87 -9.05 -2.04
N LEU A 75 -15.47 -7.90 -1.76
CA LEU A 75 -16.90 -7.65 -1.97
C LEU A 75 -17.19 -7.29 -3.43
N ALA A 76 -17.08 -8.27 -4.33
CA ALA A 76 -17.17 -8.10 -5.77
C ALA A 76 -18.43 -8.71 -6.43
N ALA A 77 -19.42 -9.20 -5.65
CA ALA A 77 -20.64 -9.78 -6.22
C ALA A 77 -21.44 -8.73 -7.00
N PRO A 78 -21.95 -9.03 -8.20
CA PRO A 78 -22.54 -8.04 -9.10
C PRO A 78 -23.68 -7.21 -8.48
N ASN A 79 -24.52 -7.83 -7.64
CA ASN A 79 -25.71 -7.19 -7.06
C ASN A 79 -25.48 -6.59 -5.66
N LEU A 80 -24.34 -6.89 -5.02
CA LEU A 80 -23.98 -6.46 -3.67
C LEU A 80 -22.50 -6.08 -3.64
N ARG A 81 -22.11 -5.18 -4.52
CA ARG A 81 -20.72 -4.79 -4.69
C ARG A 81 -20.32 -3.74 -3.66
N GLY A 82 -19.23 -4.02 -2.94
CA GLY A 82 -18.56 -3.05 -2.07
C GLY A 82 -17.74 -2.04 -2.86
N LEU A 83 -17.12 -1.09 -2.14
CA LEU A 83 -16.15 -0.18 -2.73
C LEU A 83 -14.95 -0.97 -3.29
N PRO A 84 -14.45 -0.60 -4.47
CA PRO A 84 -13.17 -1.12 -4.93
C PRO A 84 -12.08 -0.60 -3.99
N MET A 85 -11.37 -1.53 -3.36
CA MET A 85 -10.36 -1.22 -2.36
C MET A 85 -9.06 -1.94 -2.65
N HIS A 86 -7.96 -1.35 -2.20
CA HIS A 86 -6.67 -2.01 -2.12
C HIS A 86 -6.31 -2.39 -0.69
N PHE A 87 -5.42 -3.37 -0.59
CA PHE A 87 -4.86 -3.87 0.66
C PHE A 87 -3.35 -4.03 0.52
N ILE A 88 -2.62 -3.65 1.56
CA ILE A 88 -1.19 -3.88 1.65
C ILE A 88 -0.80 -4.21 3.10
N ARG A 89 0.07 -5.21 3.28
CA ARG A 89 0.66 -5.53 4.58
C ARG A 89 2.18 -5.45 4.49
N VAL A 90 2.76 -4.64 5.38
CA VAL A 90 4.21 -4.46 5.47
C VAL A 90 4.72 -4.77 6.87
N ASP A 91 5.96 -5.22 6.96
CA ASP A 91 6.70 -5.35 8.22
C ASP A 91 7.45 -4.07 8.57
N LEU A 92 8.13 -4.05 9.72
CA LEU A 92 8.93 -2.92 10.19
C LEU A 92 10.08 -2.54 9.24
N ALA A 93 10.57 -3.49 8.45
CA ALA A 93 11.63 -3.24 7.46
C ALA A 93 11.08 -2.69 6.14
N GLY A 94 9.74 -2.58 6.00
CA GLY A 94 9.08 -2.11 4.80
C GLY A 94 8.86 -3.17 3.72
N ASN A 95 9.10 -4.45 4.04
CA ASN A 95 8.83 -5.55 3.11
C ASN A 95 7.33 -5.76 2.96
N ILE A 96 6.88 -5.90 1.71
CA ILE A 96 5.48 -6.18 1.39
C ILE A 96 5.26 -7.69 1.46
N SER A 97 4.50 -8.14 2.46
CA SER A 97 4.18 -9.56 2.65
C SER A 97 2.86 -9.98 2.00
N LYS A 98 1.90 -9.04 1.88
CA LYS A 98 0.63 -9.24 1.18
C LYS A 98 0.21 -7.96 0.47
N ARG A 99 -0.41 -8.09 -0.70
CA ARG A 99 -1.00 -6.97 -1.44
C ARG A 99 -2.19 -7.44 -2.28
N TYR A 100 -3.14 -6.53 -2.46
CA TYR A 100 -4.28 -6.70 -3.35
C TYR A 100 -4.67 -5.33 -3.91
N SER A 101 -5.00 -5.27 -5.19
CA SER A 101 -5.38 -4.05 -5.89
C SER A 101 -6.74 -4.23 -6.55
N GLY A 102 -7.81 -3.93 -5.81
CA GLY A 102 -9.17 -3.96 -6.31
C GLY A 102 -9.63 -2.66 -6.97
N ASP A 103 -8.92 -1.58 -6.70
CA ASP A 103 -9.16 -0.22 -7.19
C ASP A 103 -8.16 0.24 -8.27
N GLY A 104 -7.25 -0.64 -8.68
CA GLY A 104 -6.28 -0.35 -9.74
C GLY A 104 -4.97 0.28 -9.28
N ILE A 105 -4.78 0.54 -7.99
CA ILE A 105 -3.51 1.04 -7.46
C ILE A 105 -2.35 0.11 -7.83
N ARG A 106 -1.20 0.67 -8.17
CA ARG A 106 0.01 -0.09 -8.53
C ARG A 106 0.95 -0.21 -7.35
N PHE A 107 1.14 -1.42 -6.84
CA PHE A 107 2.16 -1.72 -5.83
C PHE A 107 3.45 -2.23 -6.46
N SER A 108 4.57 -1.99 -5.76
CA SER A 108 5.86 -2.60 -6.12
C SER A 108 5.79 -4.12 -6.01
N HIS A 109 6.43 -4.82 -6.95
CA HIS A 109 6.50 -6.28 -6.97
C HIS A 109 7.79 -6.84 -6.38
N TYR A 110 8.88 -6.08 -6.42
CA TYR A 110 10.22 -6.57 -6.11
C TYR A 110 10.99 -5.72 -5.09
N ASP A 111 10.57 -4.48 -4.90
CA ASP A 111 11.20 -3.55 -3.96
C ASP A 111 10.25 -3.17 -2.83
N GLY A 112 10.78 -2.50 -1.82
CA GLY A 112 9.96 -1.82 -0.82
C GLY A 112 9.04 -0.77 -1.47
N SER A 113 7.95 -0.44 -0.81
CA SER A 113 7.03 0.61 -1.23
C SER A 113 7.55 2.00 -0.85
N CYS A 114 6.90 3.05 -1.36
CA CYS A 114 7.27 4.42 -1.04
C CYS A 114 7.22 4.70 0.46
N PRO A 115 8.30 5.22 1.09
CA PRO A 115 8.32 5.48 2.54
C PRO A 115 7.27 6.49 3.03
N LYS A 116 6.70 7.29 2.13
CA LYS A 116 5.66 8.29 2.45
C LYS A 116 4.25 7.70 2.54
N LEU A 117 4.05 6.41 2.24
CA LEU A 117 2.72 5.80 2.34
C LEU A 117 2.26 5.68 3.80
N ALA A 118 0.97 5.85 4.04
CA ALA A 118 0.33 5.75 5.35
C ALA A 118 0.72 4.46 6.10
N VAL A 119 0.90 3.36 5.39
CA VAL A 119 1.26 2.06 5.95
C VAL A 119 2.61 2.07 6.67
N HIS A 120 3.58 2.88 6.24
CA HIS A 120 4.86 3.05 6.94
C HIS A 120 4.74 4.03 8.09
N LEU A 121 4.00 5.13 7.90
CA LEU A 121 3.80 6.15 8.92
C LEU A 121 3.03 5.61 10.13
N ALA A 122 2.18 4.60 9.94
CA ALA A 122 1.43 3.97 11.01
C ALA A 122 2.32 3.39 12.14
N PHE A 123 3.54 2.97 11.83
CA PHE A 123 4.48 2.48 12.85
C PHE A 123 4.90 3.56 13.86
N LEU A 124 4.79 4.84 13.51
CA LEU A 124 5.08 5.96 14.42
C LEU A 124 3.97 6.16 15.46
N THR A 125 2.76 5.72 15.15
CA THR A 125 1.57 5.84 16.02
C THR A 125 0.78 4.53 16.05
N PRO A 126 1.33 3.45 16.63
CA PRO A 126 0.80 2.09 16.46
C PRO A 126 -0.62 1.88 17.01
N ASN A 127 -1.06 2.72 17.95
CA ASN A 127 -2.40 2.62 18.56
C ASN A 127 -3.47 3.47 17.87
N VAL A 128 -3.11 4.18 16.80
CA VAL A 128 -4.00 5.11 16.08
C VAL A 128 -4.07 4.70 14.62
N ILE A 129 -5.25 4.84 14.00
CA ILE A 129 -5.39 4.67 12.57
C ILE A 129 -4.79 5.89 11.86
N THR A 130 -3.72 5.66 11.13
CA THR A 130 -3.08 6.68 10.27
C THR A 130 -3.89 6.85 9.01
N LYS A 131 -4.21 8.08 8.64
CA LYS A 131 -5.04 8.44 7.48
C LYS A 131 -4.26 9.37 6.55
N GLN A 132 -4.42 9.21 5.24
CA GLN A 132 -3.67 9.99 4.27
C GLN A 132 -4.38 10.02 2.92
N TYR A 133 -4.43 11.20 2.27
CA TYR A 133 -4.59 11.27 0.82
C TYR A 133 -3.22 11.11 0.17
N SER A 134 -3.12 10.22 -0.82
CA SER A 134 -1.88 9.85 -1.51
C SER A 134 -2.02 10.14 -3.01
N ALA A 135 -1.25 11.10 -3.53
CA ALA A 135 -1.21 11.41 -4.96
C ALA A 135 -0.07 10.65 -5.63
N PHE A 136 -0.41 9.82 -6.60
CA PHE A 136 0.55 9.06 -7.40
C PHE A 136 1.02 9.84 -8.64
N PRO A 137 2.15 9.44 -9.27
CA PRO A 137 2.67 10.16 -10.46
C PRO A 137 1.79 10.06 -11.69
N ASP A 138 0.90 9.07 -11.79
CA ASP A 138 -0.07 8.90 -12.86
C ASP A 138 -1.28 9.85 -12.77
N GLY A 139 -1.32 10.70 -11.73
CA GLY A 139 -2.40 11.66 -11.48
C GLY A 139 -3.52 11.12 -10.59
N GLU A 140 -3.51 9.83 -10.29
CA GLU A 140 -4.52 9.22 -9.41
C GLU A 140 -4.28 9.59 -7.95
N THR A 141 -5.38 9.84 -7.24
CA THR A 141 -5.36 10.14 -5.81
C THR A 141 -6.19 9.11 -5.06
N TYR A 142 -5.60 8.56 -4.01
CA TYR A 142 -6.23 7.56 -3.16
C TYR A 142 -6.36 8.08 -1.73
N PHE A 143 -7.46 7.71 -1.08
CA PHE A 143 -7.58 7.81 0.36
C PHE A 143 -7.12 6.50 0.98
N CYS A 144 -6.09 6.58 1.81
CA CYS A 144 -5.46 5.43 2.46
C CYS A 144 -5.57 5.56 3.97
N PHE A 145 -5.81 4.44 4.65
CA PHE A 145 -5.72 4.37 6.09
C PHE A 145 -4.97 3.10 6.51
N ALA A 146 -4.23 3.18 7.60
CA ALA A 146 -3.39 2.09 8.05
C ALA A 146 -3.39 1.94 9.56
N LYS A 147 -3.25 0.70 10.02
CA LYS A 147 -3.14 0.34 11.43
C LYS A 147 -2.04 -0.68 11.65
N VAL A 148 -1.29 -0.50 12.70
CA VAL A 148 -0.35 -1.52 13.18
C VAL A 148 -1.12 -2.61 13.91
N VAL A 149 -0.85 -3.83 13.54
CA VAL A 149 -1.35 -5.04 14.21
C VAL A 149 -0.17 -5.86 14.71
N SER A 150 -0.27 -6.38 15.91
CA SER A 150 0.72 -7.29 16.50
C SER A 150 0.07 -8.63 16.80
N GLU A 151 0.78 -9.69 16.50
CA GLU A 151 0.41 -11.01 17.03
C GLU A 151 0.75 -11.03 18.52
N PRO A 152 -0.12 -11.61 19.36
CA PRO A 152 0.16 -11.72 20.78
C PRO A 152 1.44 -12.52 21.01
N ASP A 153 2.24 -12.08 21.98
CA ASP A 153 3.43 -12.81 22.42
C ASP A 153 3.03 -14.22 22.89
N SER A 154 3.63 -15.22 22.30
CA SER A 154 3.42 -16.63 22.67
C SER A 154 4.17 -17.04 23.95
N GLY A 155 4.47 -16.08 24.84
CA GLY A 155 5.19 -16.35 26.10
C GLY A 155 6.69 -16.62 25.94
N SER A 156 7.24 -16.41 24.74
CA SER A 156 8.66 -16.53 24.43
C SER A 156 9.35 -15.15 24.54
N LEU A 157 10.67 -15.17 24.72
CA LEU A 157 11.53 -13.98 24.61
C LEU A 157 11.50 -13.33 23.21
N VAL A 158 10.95 -14.04 22.23
CA VAL A 158 10.74 -13.54 20.87
C VAL A 158 9.45 -12.75 20.83
N LYS A 159 9.54 -11.44 20.61
CA LYS A 159 8.37 -10.59 20.38
C LYS A 159 7.58 -11.10 19.18
N GLY A 160 6.26 -11.11 19.30
CA GLY A 160 5.36 -11.44 18.18
C GLY A 160 5.62 -10.56 16.96
N THR A 161 5.25 -11.04 15.79
CA THR A 161 5.40 -10.29 14.54
C THR A 161 4.51 -9.05 14.54
N VAL A 162 5.09 -7.91 14.15
CA VAL A 162 4.40 -6.63 14.04
C VAL A 162 4.27 -6.27 12.57
N HIS A 163 3.05 -6.02 12.13
CA HIS A 163 2.76 -5.62 10.76
C HIS A 163 1.92 -4.33 10.74
N SER A 164 2.11 -3.54 9.71
CA SER A 164 1.16 -2.49 9.37
C SER A 164 0.26 -2.96 8.23
N ILE A 165 -1.06 -2.81 8.42
CA ILE A 165 -2.08 -3.13 7.42
C ILE A 165 -2.63 -1.83 6.89
N GLY A 166 -2.44 -1.59 5.61
CA GLY A 166 -2.99 -0.47 4.88
C GLY A 166 -4.17 -0.90 4.01
N LEU A 167 -5.19 -0.09 4.02
CA LEU A 167 -6.37 -0.16 3.16
C LEU A 167 -6.59 1.18 2.49
N GLY A 168 -7.25 1.19 1.37
CA GLY A 168 -7.66 2.43 0.73
C GLY A 168 -8.54 2.22 -0.49
N THR A 169 -8.96 3.34 -1.05
CA THR A 169 -9.82 3.43 -2.25
C THR A 169 -9.53 4.74 -2.96
N HIS A 170 -10.08 4.95 -4.15
CA HIS A 170 -10.01 6.25 -4.83
C HIS A 170 -10.53 7.38 -3.93
N ALA A 171 -9.91 8.54 -4.01
CA ALA A 171 -10.24 9.70 -3.17
C ALA A 171 -11.72 10.10 -3.24
N ASP A 172 -12.36 9.97 -4.39
CA ASP A 172 -13.79 10.29 -4.60
C ASP A 172 -14.72 9.39 -3.77
N ALA A 173 -14.27 8.17 -3.47
CA ALA A 173 -15.02 7.21 -2.67
C ALA A 173 -14.79 7.38 -1.16
N ALA A 174 -13.85 8.21 -0.73
CA ALA A 174 -13.51 8.43 0.67
C ALA A 174 -14.71 8.86 1.54
N LYS A 175 -15.65 9.63 0.97
CA LYS A 175 -16.90 10.06 1.62
C LYS A 175 -17.76 8.91 2.17
N HIS A 176 -17.56 7.70 1.67
CA HIS A 176 -18.27 6.51 2.15
C HIS A 176 -17.60 5.84 3.34
N LEU A 177 -16.38 6.26 3.69
CA LEU A 177 -15.58 5.68 4.77
C LEU A 177 -15.71 6.54 6.03
N VAL A 178 -15.94 5.89 7.18
CA VAL A 178 -15.98 6.59 8.48
C VAL A 178 -14.66 7.30 8.80
N TYR A 179 -13.56 6.77 8.29
CA TYR A 179 -12.22 7.30 8.53
C TYR A 179 -11.95 8.65 7.86
N ALA A 180 -12.80 9.07 6.94
CA ALA A 180 -12.65 10.33 6.25
C ALA A 180 -13.46 11.49 6.88
N ASP A 181 -14.30 11.23 7.88
CA ASP A 181 -15.24 12.22 8.45
C ASP A 181 -14.56 13.45 9.05
N ASP A 182 -13.36 13.30 9.59
CA ASP A 182 -12.56 14.37 10.20
C ASP A 182 -11.59 15.05 9.22
N LEU A 183 -11.61 14.65 7.96
CA LEU A 183 -10.75 15.23 6.93
C LEU A 183 -11.52 16.23 6.07
N PRO A 184 -10.91 17.36 5.69
CA PRO A 184 -11.54 18.29 4.78
C PRO A 184 -11.70 17.68 3.40
N PHE A 185 -12.94 17.56 2.91
CA PHE A 185 -13.25 17.04 1.58
C PHE A 185 -13.07 18.05 0.44
N ALA A 186 -12.76 19.31 0.76
CA ALA A 186 -12.84 20.41 -0.19
C ALA A 186 -11.90 20.24 -1.41
N ASP A 187 -10.72 19.66 -1.20
CA ASP A 187 -9.76 19.39 -2.27
C ASP A 187 -8.80 18.26 -1.89
N PRO A 188 -9.15 16.99 -2.12
CA PRO A 188 -8.29 15.86 -1.81
C PRO A 188 -6.92 15.92 -2.50
N GLN A 189 -6.85 16.46 -3.73
CA GLN A 189 -5.60 16.55 -4.49
C GLN A 189 -4.64 17.55 -3.86
N ARG A 190 -5.14 18.68 -3.38
CA ARG A 190 -4.32 19.71 -2.74
C ARG A 190 -3.73 19.26 -1.40
N MET A 191 -4.44 18.36 -0.70
CA MET A 191 -4.01 17.82 0.58
C MET A 191 -3.20 16.53 0.45
N ALA A 192 -3.16 15.94 -0.74
CA ALA A 192 -2.55 14.66 -0.94
C ALA A 192 -1.03 14.74 -0.81
N VAL A 193 -0.48 13.78 -0.06
CA VAL A 193 0.97 13.58 0.03
C VAL A 193 1.46 13.02 -1.30
N PRO A 194 2.46 13.66 -1.94
CA PRO A 194 3.04 13.15 -3.16
C PRO A 194 3.85 11.87 -2.88
N VAL A 195 3.31 10.74 -3.32
CA VAL A 195 3.91 9.40 -3.16
C VAL A 195 4.37 8.84 -4.50
N GLY A 196 5.04 7.70 -4.47
CA GLY A 196 5.37 6.87 -5.63
C GLY A 196 5.08 5.41 -5.34
N THR A 197 5.27 4.55 -6.34
CA THR A 197 5.16 3.10 -6.15
C THR A 197 6.37 2.57 -5.39
N THR A 198 7.58 2.89 -5.87
CA THR A 198 8.88 2.58 -5.27
C THR A 198 9.89 3.66 -5.65
N CYS A 199 10.93 3.88 -4.84
CA CYS A 199 11.94 4.90 -5.12
C CYS A 199 12.68 4.66 -6.43
N ARG A 200 12.95 3.41 -6.79
CA ARG A 200 13.73 3.05 -7.99
C ARG A 200 13.05 3.43 -9.31
N PHE A 201 11.72 3.48 -9.34
CA PHE A 201 10.96 3.85 -10.53
C PHE A 201 10.20 5.18 -10.38
N CYS A 202 10.44 5.91 -9.29
CA CYS A 202 9.73 7.15 -9.00
C CYS A 202 10.31 8.32 -9.83
N GLU A 203 9.42 9.04 -10.52
CA GLU A 203 9.75 10.19 -11.37
C GLU A 203 9.78 11.52 -10.61
N ARG A 204 9.47 11.52 -9.31
CA ARG A 204 9.51 12.75 -8.51
C ARG A 204 10.96 13.19 -8.32
N THR A 205 11.23 14.43 -8.63
CA THR A 205 12.59 15.01 -8.56
C THR A 205 12.90 15.55 -7.16
N ASN A 206 11.90 16.15 -6.50
CA ASN A 206 12.06 16.70 -5.16
C ASN A 206 11.40 15.79 -4.13
N CYS A 207 12.19 14.96 -3.45
CA CYS A 207 11.70 14.03 -2.43
C CYS A 207 12.74 13.86 -1.31
N ASN A 208 12.43 14.39 -0.14
CA ASN A 208 13.27 14.30 1.07
C ASN A 208 13.35 12.90 1.69
N MET A 209 12.46 11.97 1.33
CA MET A 209 12.41 10.60 1.85
C MET A 209 12.82 9.54 0.82
N ARG A 210 13.51 9.94 -0.25
CA ARG A 210 13.98 8.98 -1.26
C ARG A 210 15.06 8.06 -0.66
N SER A 211 14.84 6.75 -0.73
CA SER A 211 15.72 5.73 -0.14
C SER A 211 16.66 5.07 -1.15
N ALA A 212 16.49 5.32 -2.44
CA ALA A 212 17.32 4.77 -3.51
C ALA A 212 17.29 5.67 -4.74
N PRO A 213 18.35 5.69 -5.57
CA PRO A 213 18.35 6.42 -6.84
C PRO A 213 17.28 5.85 -7.78
N SER A 214 16.66 6.71 -8.56
CA SER A 214 15.67 6.30 -9.57
C SER A 214 16.36 5.86 -10.85
N TYR A 215 15.89 4.78 -11.46
CA TYR A 215 16.35 4.35 -12.80
C TYR A 215 15.87 5.28 -13.93
N LYS A 216 14.95 6.20 -13.62
CA LYS A 216 14.45 7.19 -14.59
C LYS A 216 15.42 8.34 -14.84
N PHE A 217 16.40 8.53 -13.96
CA PHE A 217 17.35 9.62 -14.01
C PHE A 217 18.78 9.09 -13.88
N ALA A 218 19.73 9.75 -14.57
CA ALA A 218 21.14 9.50 -14.33
C ALA A 218 21.50 9.88 -12.90
N PHE A 219 22.10 8.96 -12.15
CA PHE A 219 22.62 9.28 -10.82
C PHE A 219 23.92 10.08 -10.95
N ARG A 220 23.88 11.33 -10.50
CA ARG A 220 25.02 12.22 -10.49
C ARG A 220 25.21 12.75 -9.08
N VAL A 221 26.43 12.78 -8.61
CA VAL A 221 26.83 13.38 -7.34
C VAL A 221 27.50 14.69 -7.63
N ASP A 222 27.02 15.75 -7.01
CA ASP A 222 27.68 17.05 -7.01
C ASP A 222 28.27 17.27 -5.61
N GLU A 223 29.59 17.41 -5.54
CA GLU A 223 30.33 17.56 -4.29
C GLU A 223 30.12 18.94 -3.65
N TYR A 224 29.64 19.91 -4.42
CA TYR A 224 29.47 21.30 -3.98
C TYR A 224 28.04 21.65 -3.61
N THR A 225 27.07 20.83 -4.04
CA THR A 225 25.66 21.09 -3.77
C THR A 225 25.14 20.21 -2.64
N ARG A 226 24.80 20.83 -1.51
CA ARG A 226 24.13 20.13 -0.41
C ARG A 226 22.65 19.95 -0.71
N LYS A 227 22.19 18.72 -0.81
CA LYS A 227 20.79 18.36 -0.99
C LYS A 227 20.16 17.85 0.30
N ASP A 228 18.86 18.03 0.44
CA ASP A 228 18.06 17.43 1.52
C ASP A 228 18.05 15.91 1.46
N ASN A 229 18.23 15.33 0.27
CA ASN A 229 18.31 13.90 0.06
C ASN A 229 19.36 13.55 -1.00
N PHE A 230 20.32 12.70 -0.63
CA PHE A 230 21.42 12.27 -1.49
C PHE A 230 20.98 11.62 -2.81
N PHE A 231 19.87 10.88 -2.79
CA PHE A 231 19.37 10.14 -3.95
C PHE A 231 18.42 10.94 -4.86
N SER A 232 18.10 12.18 -4.53
CA SER A 232 17.29 13.02 -5.40
C SER A 232 18.08 13.42 -6.64
N PRO A 233 17.49 13.36 -7.87
CA PRO A 233 18.18 13.72 -9.09
C PRO A 233 18.56 15.21 -9.10
N HIS A 234 19.64 15.55 -9.79
CA HIS A 234 19.91 16.92 -10.20
C HIS A 234 19.03 17.23 -11.42
N LEU A 235 18.30 18.33 -11.39
CA LEU A 235 17.62 18.85 -12.56
C LEU A 235 18.64 19.63 -13.39
N GLU A 236 18.60 19.48 -14.72
CA GLU A 236 19.36 20.34 -15.64
C GLU A 236 18.88 21.78 -15.43
N GLY A 237 19.72 22.63 -14.90
CA GLY A 237 19.38 24.00 -14.47
C GLY A 237 19.75 24.31 -13.02
N ASP A 238 19.89 23.27 -12.16
CA ASP A 238 20.46 23.45 -10.81
C ASP A 238 22.01 23.53 -10.83
N LEU A 239 22.62 23.21 -11.96
CA LEU A 239 24.04 23.41 -12.21
C LEU A 239 24.16 24.76 -12.93
N ASP A 240 24.58 25.77 -12.21
CA ASP A 240 25.13 26.96 -12.83
C ASP A 240 26.27 26.53 -13.76
N ALA A 241 25.97 26.48 -15.07
CA ALA A 241 26.96 26.13 -16.09
C ALA A 241 28.19 27.06 -16.04
N ASP A 242 28.06 28.18 -15.35
CA ASP A 242 29.10 29.19 -15.18
C ASP A 242 30.18 28.79 -14.16
N ILE A 243 29.86 28.00 -13.11
CA ILE A 243 30.82 27.60 -12.09
C ILE A 243 31.88 26.64 -12.67
N TRP A 244 31.47 25.72 -13.56
CA TRP A 244 32.44 24.80 -14.18
C TRP A 244 33.36 25.49 -15.20
N CYS A 245 32.90 26.55 -15.81
CA CYS A 245 33.72 27.37 -16.72
C CYS A 245 34.77 28.19 -15.96
N GLU A 246 34.51 28.58 -14.71
CA GLU A 246 35.47 29.30 -13.88
C GLU A 246 36.52 28.38 -13.22
N ILE A 247 36.11 27.20 -12.71
CA ILE A 247 37.01 26.22 -12.11
C ILE A 247 37.97 25.65 -13.15
N GLY A 248 37.49 25.32 -14.35
CA GLY A 248 38.32 24.86 -15.47
C GLY A 248 39.41 25.84 -15.87
N ARG A 249 39.13 27.15 -15.82
CA ARG A 249 40.11 28.20 -16.11
C ARG A 249 41.17 28.40 -15.05
N HIS A 250 40.93 28.01 -13.79
CA HIS A 250 41.90 28.10 -12.71
C HIS A 250 42.79 26.88 -12.56
N LEU A 251 42.47 25.77 -13.22
CA LEU A 251 43.27 24.54 -13.20
C LEU A 251 44.27 24.45 -14.37
N GLU A 252 44.19 25.38 -15.36
CA GLU A 252 45.10 25.47 -16.51
C GLU A 252 46.19 26.56 -16.33
N THR A 253 46.27 27.21 -15.18
CA THR A 253 47.32 28.14 -14.80
C THR A 253 48.13 27.62 -13.64
#